data_ccd434c7bc34e3d3f6c5453cfcfb7b66
#
_entry.id   ccd434c7bc34e3d3f6c5453cfcfb7b66
#
_cell.length_a   1.000
_cell.length_b   1.000
_cell.length_c   1.000
_cell.angle_alpha   90.00
_cell.angle_beta   90.00
_cell.angle_gamma   90.00
#
_symmetry.space_group_name_H-M   'P 1'
#
loop_
_entity.id
_entity.type
_entity.pdbx_description
1 polymer ?
#
loop_
_entity_poly.entity_id
_entity_poly.type
_entity_poly.pdbx_seq_one_letter_code
_entity_poly.pdbx_strand_id
1 'polypeptide(L)'
;MAGGFGPIRYEPSQMTWLERPTAQGIEVASRAFAEILLKDQLNTAIAALVAAITAQAAAVNDVSATAGITYAGLNNAHAKFGDASQNLVTQVMQGTTYHKLVGQNLANQQQLFQAGNVRVIDILGKVSVVTDAPALMQDGTPDKEIILSLVQGAALVHDGRDIISNVQTNNGKERIETTLQTDYTFGLGLKGYTWDVTAGGKSPTDAELATGTNWDKTATSIKHTAGVALIGDASK
;
A
#
# COMPACT_ATOMS: atom_id res chain seq x y z
N MET A 1 -2.34 -15.94 -3.30
CA MET A 1 -3.48 -15.01 -3.30
C MET A 1 -4.04 -14.89 -4.70
N ALA A 2 -5.36 -14.82 -4.85
CA ALA A 2 -6.02 -14.57 -6.12
C ALA A 2 -6.61 -13.15 -6.10
N GLY A 3 -6.37 -12.39 -7.15
CA GLY A 3 -7.01 -11.11 -7.43
C GLY A 3 -7.88 -11.23 -8.67
N GLY A 4 -8.87 -10.37 -8.81
CA GLY A 4 -9.75 -10.39 -9.96
C GLY A 4 -10.17 -8.98 -10.39
N PHE A 5 -10.41 -8.82 -11.68
CA PHE A 5 -10.91 -7.59 -12.28
C PHE A 5 -12.20 -7.87 -13.04
N GLY A 6 -13.25 -7.13 -12.74
CA GLY A 6 -14.56 -7.28 -13.37
C GLY A 6 -15.59 -7.92 -12.43
N PRO A 7 -16.77 -8.29 -12.93
CA PRO A 7 -17.16 -8.23 -14.34
C PRO A 7 -17.44 -6.81 -14.87
N ILE A 8 -16.84 -6.47 -15.99
CA ILE A 8 -17.13 -5.23 -16.71
C ILE A 8 -18.15 -5.55 -17.79
N ARG A 9 -19.25 -4.79 -17.84
CA ARG A 9 -20.29 -4.90 -18.86
C ARG A 9 -20.07 -3.85 -19.94
N TYR A 10 -20.17 -4.26 -21.18
CA TYR A 10 -20.10 -3.40 -22.35
C TYR A 10 -21.43 -3.43 -23.09
N GLU A 11 -21.91 -2.26 -23.51
CA GLU A 11 -23.01 -2.14 -24.45
C GLU A 11 -22.49 -2.21 -25.88
N PRO A 12 -23.33 -2.66 -26.89
CA PRO A 12 -22.91 -2.81 -28.27
C PRO A 12 -22.28 -1.56 -28.89
N SER A 13 -22.73 -0.37 -28.51
CA SER A 13 -22.17 0.91 -28.98
C SER A 13 -20.75 1.18 -28.45
N GLN A 14 -20.37 0.59 -27.33
CA GLN A 14 -19.04 0.70 -26.72
C GLN A 14 -18.07 -0.38 -27.25
N MET A 15 -18.62 -1.44 -27.85
CA MET A 15 -17.84 -2.56 -28.34
C MET A 15 -17.23 -2.37 -29.72
N THR A 16 -17.65 -1.34 -30.45
CA THR A 16 -17.23 -1.15 -31.85
C THR A 16 -15.70 -1.07 -32.00
N TRP A 17 -15.00 -0.56 -31.01
CA TRP A 17 -13.55 -0.51 -31.00
C TRP A 17 -12.90 -1.76 -30.35
N LEU A 18 -13.62 -2.48 -29.48
CA LEU A 18 -13.21 -3.75 -28.90
C LEU A 18 -13.39 -4.91 -29.90
N GLU A 19 -14.44 -4.90 -30.72
CA GLU A 19 -14.69 -5.91 -31.77
C GLU A 19 -13.70 -5.79 -32.95
N ARG A 20 -13.12 -4.60 -33.13
CA ARG A 20 -12.05 -4.35 -34.11
C ARG A 20 -10.83 -3.78 -33.39
N PRO A 21 -10.10 -4.60 -32.59
CA PRO A 21 -8.99 -4.11 -31.84
C PRO A 21 -7.89 -3.62 -32.80
N THR A 22 -7.72 -2.30 -32.83
CA THR A 22 -6.51 -1.73 -33.43
C THR A 22 -5.33 -2.01 -32.52
N ALA A 23 -4.12 -2.12 -33.06
CA ALA A 23 -2.91 -2.30 -32.25
C ALA A 23 -2.78 -1.23 -31.15
N GLN A 24 -3.21 0.00 -31.42
CA GLN A 24 -3.25 1.09 -30.45
C GLN A 24 -4.30 0.88 -29.34
N GLY A 25 -5.49 0.35 -29.67
CA GLY A 25 -6.53 0.04 -28.70
C GLY A 25 -6.11 -1.07 -27.74
N ILE A 26 -5.45 -2.12 -28.25
CA ILE A 26 -4.91 -3.21 -27.44
C ILE A 26 -3.80 -2.68 -26.52
N GLU A 27 -2.92 -1.82 -27.01
CA GLU A 27 -1.85 -1.23 -26.20
C GLU A 27 -2.40 -0.40 -25.05
N VAL A 28 -3.37 0.48 -25.31
CA VAL A 28 -4.00 1.32 -24.26
C VAL A 28 -4.71 0.45 -23.23
N ALA A 29 -5.49 -0.56 -23.66
CA ALA A 29 -6.18 -1.45 -22.74
C ALA A 29 -5.21 -2.29 -21.90
N SER A 30 -4.15 -2.81 -22.50
CA SER A 30 -3.12 -3.57 -21.79
C SER A 30 -2.37 -2.73 -20.78
N ARG A 31 -2.05 -1.48 -21.11
CA ARG A 31 -1.40 -0.54 -20.19
C ARG A 31 -2.31 -0.20 -19.02
N ALA A 32 -3.58 0.13 -19.26
CA ALA A 32 -4.56 0.41 -18.22
C ALA A 32 -4.76 -0.79 -17.29
N PHE A 33 -4.84 -2.00 -17.84
CA PHE A 33 -4.92 -3.22 -17.03
C PHE A 33 -3.67 -3.43 -16.16
N ALA A 34 -2.47 -3.24 -16.72
CA ALA A 34 -1.22 -3.37 -15.97
C ALA A 34 -1.13 -2.34 -14.83
N GLU A 35 -1.57 -1.10 -15.05
CA GLU A 35 -1.60 -0.06 -14.01
C GLU A 35 -2.56 -0.42 -12.87
N ILE A 36 -3.75 -0.93 -13.19
CA ILE A 36 -4.73 -1.38 -12.19
C ILE A 36 -4.19 -2.55 -11.37
N LEU A 37 -3.60 -3.55 -12.04
CA LEU A 37 -3.00 -4.72 -11.39
C LEU A 37 -1.85 -4.32 -10.45
N LEU A 38 -0.93 -3.46 -10.90
CA LEU A 38 0.16 -2.97 -10.07
C LEU A 38 -0.33 -2.15 -8.87
N LYS A 39 -1.36 -1.34 -9.06
CA LYS A 39 -1.98 -0.57 -7.98
C LYS A 39 -2.63 -1.48 -6.94
N ASP A 40 -3.34 -2.52 -7.38
CA ASP A 40 -3.95 -3.51 -6.50
C ASP A 40 -2.90 -4.26 -5.68
N GLN A 41 -1.86 -4.79 -6.33
CA GLN A 41 -0.74 -5.45 -5.65
C GLN A 41 -0.03 -4.54 -4.66
N LEU A 42 0.16 -3.26 -5.00
CA LEU A 42 0.77 -2.27 -4.11
C LEU A 42 -0.11 -2.01 -2.88
N ASN A 43 -1.41 -1.80 -3.07
CA ASN A 43 -2.35 -1.56 -1.98
C ASN A 43 -2.42 -2.76 -1.02
N THR A 44 -2.48 -3.97 -1.57
CA THR A 44 -2.47 -5.22 -0.78
C THR A 44 -1.16 -5.39 -0.01
N ALA A 45 0.00 -5.09 -0.63
CA ALA A 45 1.29 -5.16 0.04
C ALA A 45 1.39 -4.13 1.19
N ILE A 46 0.89 -2.90 0.98
CA ILE A 46 0.83 -1.88 2.03
C ILE A 46 -0.10 -2.30 3.16
N ALA A 47 -1.28 -2.85 2.86
CA ALA A 47 -2.22 -3.32 3.86
C ALA A 47 -1.62 -4.44 4.73
N ALA A 48 -0.95 -5.40 4.12
CA ALA A 48 -0.25 -6.47 4.82
C ALA A 48 0.92 -5.94 5.68
N LEU A 49 1.69 -4.97 5.18
CA LEU A 49 2.76 -4.33 5.95
C LEU A 49 2.21 -3.56 7.15
N VAL A 50 1.14 -2.79 6.97
CA VAL A 50 0.44 -2.10 8.08
C VAL A 50 0.01 -3.13 9.11
N ALA A 51 -0.69 -4.19 8.70
CA ALA A 51 -1.20 -5.22 9.58
C ALA A 51 -0.08 -5.91 10.38
N ALA A 52 0.96 -6.39 9.69
CA ALA A 52 2.07 -7.12 10.31
C ALA A 52 2.89 -6.24 11.27
N ILE A 53 3.19 -4.99 10.89
CA ILE A 53 4.00 -4.08 11.72
C ILE A 53 3.18 -3.57 12.90
N THR A 54 1.91 -3.17 12.70
CA THR A 54 1.07 -2.63 13.79
C THR A 54 0.68 -3.67 14.82
N ALA A 55 0.66 -4.95 14.46
CA ALA A 55 0.49 -6.05 15.42
C ALA A 55 1.67 -6.17 16.41
N GLN A 56 2.81 -5.54 16.14
CA GLN A 56 4.01 -5.58 16.98
C GLN A 56 4.19 -4.28 17.74
N ALA A 57 3.70 -4.17 18.97
CA ALA A 57 3.79 -2.94 19.80
C ALA A 57 5.23 -2.38 19.92
N ALA A 58 6.25 -3.23 19.88
CA ALA A 58 7.64 -2.81 19.90
C ALA A 58 8.10 -2.07 18.62
N ALA A 59 7.40 -2.28 17.49
CA ALA A 59 7.68 -1.62 16.21
C ALA A 59 6.81 -0.38 15.96
N VAL A 60 5.88 -0.06 16.86
CA VAL A 60 4.90 1.02 16.68
C VAL A 60 5.16 2.17 17.65
N ASN A 61 5.14 3.39 17.14
CA ASN A 61 5.01 4.61 17.92
C ASN A 61 3.59 5.16 17.74
N ASP A 62 2.66 4.77 18.62
CA ASP A 62 1.28 5.26 18.57
C ASP A 62 1.14 6.51 19.44
N VAL A 63 0.93 7.67 18.83
CA VAL A 63 0.67 8.95 19.48
C VAL A 63 -0.76 9.44 19.25
N SER A 64 -1.61 8.64 18.60
CA SER A 64 -2.96 9.03 18.18
C SER A 64 -3.87 9.49 19.33
N ALA A 65 -3.63 9.03 20.55
CA ALA A 65 -4.39 9.48 21.71
C ALA A 65 -4.13 10.96 22.07
N THR A 66 -2.94 11.49 21.75
CA THR A 66 -2.49 12.82 22.22
C THR A 66 -2.11 13.78 21.10
N ALA A 67 -1.63 13.28 19.97
CA ALA A 67 -1.04 14.09 18.89
C ALA A 67 -1.31 13.52 17.50
N GLY A 68 -1.23 14.39 16.50
CA GLY A 68 -1.12 14.02 15.10
C GLY A 68 0.30 13.60 14.71
N ILE A 69 0.51 13.40 13.42
CA ILE A 69 1.82 13.09 12.85
C ILE A 69 2.76 14.28 12.97
N THR A 70 3.96 14.04 13.51
CA THR A 70 5.02 15.04 13.66
C THR A 70 6.40 14.46 13.32
N TYR A 71 7.37 15.33 12.98
CA TYR A 71 8.76 14.92 12.79
C TYR A 71 9.37 14.28 14.05
N ALA A 72 9.01 14.78 15.24
CA ALA A 72 9.45 14.18 16.50
C ALA A 72 8.86 12.78 16.69
N GLY A 73 7.57 12.59 16.38
CA GLY A 73 6.92 11.29 16.40
C GLY A 73 7.58 10.31 15.45
N LEU A 74 7.94 10.76 14.24
CA LEU A 74 8.61 9.96 13.24
C LEU A 74 10.02 9.55 13.67
N ASN A 75 10.79 10.48 14.25
CA ASN A 75 12.10 10.18 14.82
C ASN A 75 12.00 9.17 15.96
N ASN A 76 11.00 9.28 16.84
CA ASN A 76 10.75 8.32 17.92
C ASN A 76 10.36 6.93 17.38
N ALA A 77 9.64 6.85 16.26
CA ALA A 77 9.39 5.58 15.59
C ALA A 77 10.69 4.95 15.07
N HIS A 78 11.57 5.75 14.43
CA HIS A 78 12.88 5.28 13.98
C HIS A 78 13.77 4.82 15.16
N ALA A 79 13.70 5.47 16.29
CA ALA A 79 14.45 5.11 17.49
C ALA A 79 14.12 3.70 18.00
N LYS A 80 12.92 3.17 17.72
CA LYS A 80 12.57 1.77 18.04
C LYS A 80 13.42 0.75 17.29
N PHE A 81 13.97 1.13 16.13
CA PHE A 81 14.92 0.30 15.37
C PHE A 81 16.35 0.40 15.91
N GLY A 82 16.62 1.33 16.83
CA GLY A 82 17.92 1.51 17.48
C GLY A 82 19.04 1.78 16.49
N ASP A 83 20.16 1.07 16.64
CA ASP A 83 21.34 1.16 15.77
C ASP A 83 21.06 0.75 14.30
N ALA A 84 20.00 -0.05 14.06
CA ALA A 84 19.58 -0.43 12.72
C ALA A 84 18.69 0.62 12.02
N SER A 85 18.43 1.78 12.64
CA SER A 85 17.57 2.83 12.08
C SER A 85 18.06 3.38 10.73
N GLN A 86 19.38 3.29 10.46
CA GLN A 86 19.97 3.62 9.17
C GLN A 86 19.54 2.69 8.03
N ASN A 87 19.06 1.48 8.33
CA ASN A 87 18.56 0.51 7.35
C ASN A 87 17.13 0.84 6.88
N LEU A 88 16.44 1.74 7.57
CA LEU A 88 15.16 2.28 7.13
C LEU A 88 15.42 3.24 5.96
N VAL A 89 15.07 2.86 4.75
CA VAL A 89 15.40 3.61 3.52
C VAL A 89 14.22 4.35 2.93
N THR A 90 12.99 3.89 3.21
CA THR A 90 11.77 4.40 2.57
C THR A 90 10.70 4.68 3.62
N GLN A 91 9.97 5.77 3.41
CA GLN A 91 8.75 6.09 4.17
C GLN A 91 7.56 6.04 3.23
N VAL A 92 6.49 5.39 3.66
CA VAL A 92 5.23 5.30 2.91
C VAL A 92 4.16 6.03 3.70
N MET A 93 3.50 6.99 3.07
CA MET A 93 2.49 7.84 3.70
C MET A 93 1.45 8.33 2.71
N GLN A 94 0.31 8.81 3.20
CA GLN A 94 -0.69 9.48 2.36
C GLN A 94 -0.28 10.89 1.96
N GLY A 95 -0.90 11.40 0.88
CA GLY A 95 -0.68 12.77 0.40
C GLY A 95 -1.03 13.82 1.44
N THR A 96 -2.14 13.64 2.18
CA THR A 96 -2.54 14.53 3.28
C THR A 96 -1.51 14.59 4.40
N THR A 97 -1.02 13.44 4.84
CA THR A 97 0.01 13.29 5.87
C THR A 97 1.34 13.93 5.44
N TYR A 98 1.73 13.72 4.18
CA TYR A 98 2.91 14.36 3.60
C TYR A 98 2.80 15.89 3.66
N HIS A 99 1.67 16.47 3.23
CA HIS A 99 1.47 17.92 3.27
C HIS A 99 1.41 18.49 4.69
N LYS A 100 0.90 17.74 5.68
CA LYS A 100 0.96 18.13 7.10
C LYS A 100 2.41 18.23 7.59
N LEU A 101 3.27 17.25 7.25
CA LEU A 101 4.70 17.31 7.59
C LEU A 101 5.40 18.49 6.91
N VAL A 102 5.14 18.74 5.63
CA VAL A 102 5.68 19.90 4.91
C VAL A 102 5.23 21.19 5.56
N GLY A 103 3.95 21.30 5.94
CA GLY A 103 3.39 22.46 6.63
C GLY A 103 4.08 22.75 8.00
N GLN A 104 4.37 21.72 8.78
CA GLN A 104 5.12 21.84 10.03
C GLN A 104 6.54 22.40 9.81
N ASN A 105 7.17 22.00 8.71
CA ASN A 105 8.51 22.47 8.39
C ASN A 105 8.52 23.91 7.86
N LEU A 106 7.49 24.34 7.15
CA LEU A 106 7.28 25.73 6.74
C LEU A 106 7.08 26.66 7.92
N ALA A 107 6.39 26.21 8.98
CA ALA A 107 6.19 26.97 10.21
C ALA A 107 7.50 27.19 10.99
N ASN A 108 8.45 26.28 10.90
CA ASN A 108 9.74 26.34 11.57
C ASN A 108 10.85 27.01 10.73
N GLN A 109 10.54 27.75 9.77
CA GLN A 109 11.23 28.65 8.82
C GLN A 109 12.78 28.72 8.75
N GLN A 110 13.59 27.94 9.40
CA GLN A 110 15.04 28.23 9.44
C GLN A 110 15.96 27.35 8.57
N GLN A 111 15.52 26.30 7.91
CA GLN A 111 16.49 25.43 7.22
C GLN A 111 16.15 24.88 5.82
N LEU A 112 14.95 25.06 5.27
CA LEU A 112 14.58 24.45 3.97
C LEU A 112 14.64 25.40 2.75
N PHE A 113 14.88 26.70 2.92
CA PHE A 113 14.78 27.70 1.84
C PHE A 113 16.06 28.32 1.34
N GLN A 114 17.23 27.72 1.50
CA GLN A 114 18.50 28.32 1.08
C GLN A 114 19.12 27.72 -0.21
N ALA A 115 18.48 26.85 -0.93
CA ALA A 115 19.03 26.34 -2.18
C ALA A 115 17.97 26.31 -3.29
N GLY A 116 18.21 27.04 -4.35
CA GLY A 116 17.31 27.33 -5.46
C GLY A 116 16.83 26.12 -6.32
N ASN A 117 16.81 24.90 -5.81
CA ASN A 117 16.21 23.72 -6.43
C ASN A 117 15.87 22.67 -5.35
N VAL A 118 15.04 23.05 -4.39
CA VAL A 118 14.65 22.11 -3.34
C VAL A 118 13.54 21.19 -3.86
N ARG A 119 13.90 20.00 -4.28
CA ARG A 119 13.02 18.84 -4.18
C ARG A 119 12.99 18.45 -2.70
N VAL A 120 11.85 18.67 -2.02
CA VAL A 120 11.62 18.13 -0.69
C VAL A 120 11.46 16.61 -0.84
N ILE A 121 12.57 15.90 -0.87
CA ILE A 121 12.60 14.44 -1.04
C ILE A 121 13.24 13.78 0.19
N ASP A 122 13.74 14.58 1.12
CA ASP A 122 14.51 14.03 2.23
C ASP A 122 13.85 14.38 3.57
N ILE A 123 12.91 13.57 3.99
CA ILE A 123 12.40 13.60 5.36
C ILE A 123 13.30 12.69 6.19
N LEU A 124 14.18 13.28 6.99
CA LEU A 124 15.15 12.57 7.83
C LEU A 124 16.10 11.64 7.04
N GLY A 125 16.52 12.03 5.84
CA GLY A 125 17.44 11.25 5.02
C GLY A 125 16.82 10.02 4.36
N LYS A 126 15.48 9.98 4.17
CA LYS A 126 14.76 8.81 3.65
C LYS A 126 13.84 9.17 2.50
N VAL A 127 13.75 8.28 1.52
CA VAL A 127 12.85 8.47 0.36
C VAL A 127 11.40 8.35 0.82
N SER A 128 10.59 9.37 0.56
CA SER A 128 9.17 9.36 0.85
C SER A 128 8.38 8.91 -0.39
N VAL A 129 7.62 7.84 -0.24
CA VAL A 129 6.64 7.35 -1.22
C VAL A 129 5.26 7.83 -0.78
N VAL A 130 4.69 8.70 -1.58
CA VAL A 130 3.36 9.25 -1.34
C VAL A 130 2.34 8.46 -2.14
N THR A 131 1.39 7.84 -1.46
CA THR A 131 0.33 7.03 -2.08
C THR A 131 -0.93 7.08 -1.22
N ASP A 132 -2.09 7.20 -1.86
CA ASP A 132 -3.38 7.21 -1.17
C ASP A 132 -3.92 5.79 -0.94
N ALA A 133 -3.03 4.87 -0.51
CA ALA A 133 -3.44 3.51 -0.13
C ALA A 133 -4.38 3.55 1.08
N PRO A 134 -5.57 2.92 1.01
CA PRO A 134 -6.58 3.00 2.08
C PRO A 134 -6.07 2.54 3.45
N ALA A 135 -5.18 1.55 3.49
CA ALA A 135 -4.66 0.99 4.73
C ALA A 135 -3.79 1.97 5.56
N LEU A 136 -3.35 3.09 4.97
CA LEU A 136 -2.59 4.14 5.67
C LEU A 136 -3.49 5.09 6.45
N MET A 137 -4.81 4.97 6.30
CA MET A 137 -5.81 5.66 7.10
C MET A 137 -6.70 4.60 7.76
N GLN A 138 -6.92 4.71 9.05
CA GLN A 138 -7.82 3.83 9.80
C GLN A 138 -8.96 4.66 10.37
N ASP A 139 -10.18 4.34 9.96
CA ASP A 139 -11.38 4.93 10.51
C ASP A 139 -11.51 4.58 12.00
N GLY A 140 -11.90 5.55 12.80
CA GLY A 140 -12.03 5.36 14.24
C GLY A 140 -12.51 6.62 14.97
N THR A 141 -12.26 6.68 16.27
CA THR A 141 -12.53 7.86 17.07
C THR A 141 -11.34 8.07 18.03
N PRO A 142 -10.36 8.89 17.67
CA PRO A 142 -10.20 9.59 16.39
C PRO A 142 -9.77 8.69 15.22
N ASP A 143 -9.95 9.18 13.99
CA ASP A 143 -9.34 8.57 12.81
C ASP A 143 -7.82 8.60 12.92
N LYS A 144 -7.14 7.58 12.42
CA LYS A 144 -5.69 7.42 12.57
C LYS A 144 -4.99 7.47 11.22
N GLU A 145 -3.93 8.26 11.15
CA GLU A 145 -2.99 8.27 10.04
C GLU A 145 -1.77 7.41 10.37
N ILE A 146 -1.26 6.68 9.37
CA ILE A 146 -0.13 5.78 9.54
C ILE A 146 0.98 6.14 8.56
N ILE A 147 2.21 6.26 9.09
CA ILE A 147 3.44 6.30 8.28
C ILE A 147 4.21 5.01 8.54
N LEU A 148 4.55 4.30 7.47
CA LEU A 148 5.46 3.17 7.53
C LEU A 148 6.87 3.62 7.17
N SER A 149 7.85 3.29 8.01
CA SER A 149 9.28 3.44 7.69
C SER A 149 9.85 2.05 7.46
N LEU A 150 10.29 1.78 6.24
CA LEU A 150 10.58 0.45 5.73
C LEU A 150 12.06 0.27 5.39
N VAL A 151 12.54 -0.95 5.62
CA VAL A 151 13.87 -1.39 5.16
C VAL A 151 13.81 -1.84 3.70
N GLN A 152 14.96 -1.97 3.07
CA GLN A 152 15.05 -2.56 1.73
C GLN A 152 14.53 -4.01 1.74
N GLY A 153 13.65 -4.34 0.79
CA GLY A 153 13.03 -5.65 0.69
C GLY A 153 12.00 -5.93 1.80
N ALA A 154 11.36 -4.89 2.36
CA ALA A 154 10.33 -5.01 3.39
C ALA A 154 9.15 -5.90 2.95
N ALA A 155 8.72 -5.77 1.71
CA ALA A 155 7.75 -6.63 1.06
C ALA A 155 8.29 -7.12 -0.27
N LEU A 156 7.94 -8.34 -0.63
CA LEU A 156 8.22 -8.95 -1.93
C LEU A 156 6.90 -9.41 -2.53
N VAL A 157 6.56 -8.87 -3.68
CA VAL A 157 5.43 -9.32 -4.49
C VAL A 157 5.98 -10.22 -5.59
N HIS A 158 5.45 -11.43 -5.69
CA HIS A 158 5.83 -12.42 -6.67
C HIS A 158 4.65 -12.73 -7.58
N ASP A 159 4.82 -12.57 -8.88
CA ASP A 159 3.79 -12.87 -9.87
C ASP A 159 3.57 -14.39 -9.97
N GLY A 160 2.30 -14.82 -9.86
CA GLY A 160 1.88 -16.21 -10.01
C GLY A 160 1.88 -16.70 -11.45
N ARG A 161 1.97 -15.80 -12.44
CA ARG A 161 1.94 -16.05 -13.90
C ARG A 161 0.62 -16.65 -14.41
N ASP A 162 -0.40 -16.69 -13.60
CA ASP A 162 -1.71 -17.21 -13.97
C ASP A 162 -2.67 -16.03 -14.21
N ILE A 163 -2.80 -15.62 -15.47
CA ILE A 163 -3.81 -14.64 -15.88
C ILE A 163 -4.85 -15.40 -16.69
N ILE A 164 -6.07 -15.46 -16.18
CA ILE A 164 -7.21 -16.11 -16.82
C ILE A 164 -8.23 -15.06 -17.17
N SER A 165 -8.51 -14.87 -18.45
CA SER A 165 -9.54 -13.94 -18.92
C SER A 165 -10.70 -14.69 -19.54
N ASN A 166 -11.92 -14.29 -19.18
CA ASN A 166 -13.16 -14.81 -19.74
C ASN A 166 -14.00 -13.67 -20.33
N VAL A 167 -14.43 -13.86 -21.56
CA VAL A 167 -15.36 -12.95 -22.25
C VAL A 167 -16.64 -13.73 -22.53
N GLN A 168 -17.74 -13.31 -21.93
CA GLN A 168 -19.03 -13.96 -22.09
C GLN A 168 -20.05 -12.99 -22.65
N THR A 169 -20.78 -13.42 -23.69
CA THR A 169 -21.89 -12.67 -24.28
C THR A 169 -23.20 -13.30 -23.87
N ASN A 170 -24.09 -12.52 -23.26
CA ASN A 170 -25.40 -12.96 -22.78
C ASN A 170 -26.50 -12.08 -23.34
N ASN A 171 -27.71 -12.64 -23.44
CA ASN A 171 -28.90 -11.86 -23.70
C ASN A 171 -29.30 -11.05 -22.44
N GLY A 172 -29.14 -9.73 -22.51
CA GLY A 172 -29.63 -8.81 -21.47
C GLY A 172 -31.15 -8.60 -21.58
N LYS A 173 -31.69 -7.73 -20.71
CA LYS A 173 -33.14 -7.42 -20.72
C LYS A 173 -33.57 -6.67 -22.00
N GLU A 174 -32.73 -5.78 -22.50
CA GLU A 174 -33.04 -4.92 -23.67
C GLU A 174 -32.03 -5.05 -24.80
N ARG A 175 -30.81 -5.50 -24.50
CA ARG A 175 -29.70 -5.61 -25.46
C ARG A 175 -28.81 -6.82 -25.15
N ILE A 176 -27.99 -7.20 -26.09
CA ILE A 176 -26.93 -8.18 -25.88
C ILE A 176 -25.86 -7.51 -25.02
N GLU A 177 -25.49 -8.14 -23.92
CA GLU A 177 -24.43 -7.69 -22.99
C GLU A 177 -23.21 -8.57 -23.12
N THR A 178 -22.03 -7.98 -23.23
CA THR A 178 -20.76 -8.69 -23.13
C THR A 178 -20.09 -8.36 -21.82
N THR A 179 -19.65 -9.39 -21.11
CA THR A 179 -19.00 -9.29 -19.80
C THR A 179 -17.58 -9.77 -19.94
N LEU A 180 -16.61 -8.96 -19.48
CA LEU A 180 -15.20 -9.33 -19.36
C LEU A 180 -14.85 -9.50 -17.89
N GLN A 181 -14.21 -10.62 -17.56
CA GLN A 181 -13.61 -10.86 -16.25
C GLN A 181 -12.20 -11.40 -16.41
N THR A 182 -11.29 -10.92 -15.60
CA THR A 182 -9.91 -11.40 -15.58
C THR A 182 -9.50 -11.71 -14.14
N ASP A 183 -9.01 -12.92 -13.92
CA ASP A 183 -8.47 -13.38 -12.64
C ASP A 183 -6.94 -13.54 -12.75
N TYR A 184 -6.24 -13.25 -11.67
CA TYR A 184 -4.80 -13.40 -11.59
C TYR A 184 -4.37 -13.86 -10.19
N THR A 185 -3.16 -14.41 -10.08
CA THR A 185 -2.59 -14.85 -8.80
C THR A 185 -1.25 -14.18 -8.55
N PHE A 186 -0.96 -13.90 -7.29
CA PHE A 186 0.34 -13.42 -6.87
C PHE A 186 0.69 -13.90 -5.46
N GLY A 187 1.97 -13.98 -5.16
CA GLY A 187 2.50 -14.26 -3.83
C GLY A 187 2.99 -13.00 -3.15
N LEU A 188 2.79 -12.92 -1.83
CA LEU A 188 3.27 -11.83 -1.01
C LEU A 188 4.12 -12.38 0.13
N GLY A 189 5.32 -11.85 0.28
CA GLY A 189 6.22 -12.14 1.39
C GLY A 189 6.60 -10.87 2.14
N LEU A 190 6.63 -10.93 3.48
CA LEU A 190 7.03 -9.81 4.34
C LEU A 190 8.30 -10.17 5.10
N LYS A 191 9.26 -9.27 5.11
CA LYS A 191 10.55 -9.49 5.79
C LYS A 191 10.39 -9.63 7.29
N GLY A 192 10.79 -10.79 7.82
CA GLY A 192 10.74 -11.10 9.26
C GLY A 192 9.38 -11.55 9.76
N TYR A 193 8.44 -11.80 8.87
CA TYR A 193 7.11 -12.34 9.17
C TYR A 193 6.82 -13.58 8.33
N THR A 194 6.00 -14.47 8.87
CA THR A 194 5.48 -15.65 8.20
C THR A 194 3.96 -15.61 8.23
N TRP A 195 3.35 -16.03 7.14
CA TRP A 195 1.89 -16.17 7.05
C TRP A 195 1.43 -17.39 7.85
N ASP A 196 0.47 -17.21 8.76
CA ASP A 196 -0.18 -18.33 9.44
C ASP A 196 -1.28 -18.92 8.55
N VAL A 197 -0.97 -20.05 7.92
CA VAL A 197 -1.90 -20.78 7.05
C VAL A 197 -3.12 -21.32 7.83
N THR A 198 -2.96 -21.54 9.13
CA THR A 198 -4.05 -22.08 9.97
C THR A 198 -5.10 -21.02 10.26
N ALA A 199 -4.67 -19.80 10.54
CA ALA A 199 -5.56 -18.68 10.83
C ALA A 199 -6.06 -17.98 9.55
N GLY A 200 -5.17 -17.74 8.59
CA GLY A 200 -5.46 -16.96 7.38
C GLY A 200 -5.71 -17.77 6.10
N GLY A 201 -5.63 -19.11 6.15
CA GLY A 201 -5.88 -19.97 5.00
C GLY A 201 -4.74 -20.02 3.97
N LYS A 202 -4.91 -20.88 2.95
CA LYS A 202 -3.93 -21.09 1.88
C LYS A 202 -4.04 -20.09 0.74
N SER A 203 -5.22 -19.50 0.53
CA SER A 203 -5.50 -18.49 -0.49
C SER A 203 -6.21 -17.31 0.17
N PRO A 204 -5.46 -16.45 0.85
CA PRO A 204 -6.04 -15.37 1.63
C PRO A 204 -6.71 -14.32 0.74
N THR A 205 -7.73 -13.71 1.26
CA THR A 205 -8.36 -12.48 0.75
C THR A 205 -7.58 -11.25 1.22
N ASP A 206 -7.85 -10.07 0.63
CA ASP A 206 -7.26 -8.80 1.08
C ASP A 206 -7.55 -8.50 2.55
N ALA A 207 -8.76 -8.82 3.03
CA ALA A 207 -9.15 -8.63 4.42
C ALA A 207 -8.35 -9.52 5.38
N GLU A 208 -8.08 -10.76 4.99
CA GLU A 208 -7.25 -11.67 5.79
C GLU A 208 -5.79 -11.23 5.81
N LEU A 209 -5.26 -10.72 4.69
CA LEU A 209 -3.91 -10.14 4.63
C LEU A 209 -3.78 -8.86 5.45
N ALA A 210 -4.85 -8.07 5.54
CA ALA A 210 -4.93 -6.87 6.37
C ALA A 210 -5.14 -7.17 7.86
N THR A 211 -5.22 -8.44 8.25
CA THR A 211 -5.41 -8.86 9.64
C THR A 211 -4.06 -9.20 10.29
N GLY A 212 -3.64 -8.40 11.27
CA GLY A 212 -2.31 -8.50 11.88
C GLY A 212 -2.03 -9.82 12.62
N THR A 213 -3.07 -10.48 13.14
CA THR A 213 -2.94 -11.79 13.83
C THR A 213 -2.62 -12.95 12.88
N ASN A 214 -2.77 -12.75 11.57
CA ASN A 214 -2.43 -13.76 10.56
C ASN A 214 -0.94 -13.70 10.14
N TRP A 215 -0.18 -12.76 10.72
CA TRP A 215 1.24 -12.57 10.46
C TRP A 215 2.07 -12.84 11.71
N ASP A 216 2.76 -13.97 11.74
CA ASP A 216 3.65 -14.32 12.82
C ASP A 216 5.02 -13.69 12.65
N LYS A 217 5.50 -12.96 13.68
CA LYS A 217 6.86 -12.45 13.69
C LYS A 217 7.85 -13.60 13.94
N THR A 218 8.58 -14.00 12.92
CA THR A 218 9.63 -15.04 13.00
C THR A 218 11.01 -14.47 13.29
N ALA A 219 11.23 -13.18 13.00
CA ALA A 219 12.49 -12.52 13.32
C ALA A 219 12.70 -12.43 14.83
N THR A 220 13.92 -12.75 15.31
CA THR A 220 14.29 -12.69 16.73
C THR A 220 14.25 -11.26 17.29
N SER A 221 14.50 -10.26 16.44
CA SER A 221 14.48 -8.84 16.81
C SER A 221 13.67 -8.04 15.83
N ILE A 222 13.08 -6.94 16.30
CA ILE A 222 12.41 -5.93 15.46
C ILE A 222 13.34 -5.38 14.37
N LYS A 223 14.64 -5.27 14.64
CA LYS A 223 15.67 -4.79 13.69
C LYS A 223 15.80 -5.65 12.43
N HIS A 224 15.26 -6.86 12.43
CA HIS A 224 15.27 -7.78 11.30
C HIS A 224 13.91 -7.92 10.61
N THR A 225 12.92 -7.09 11.00
CA THR A 225 11.60 -7.06 10.39
C THR A 225 11.52 -6.05 9.24
N ALA A 226 10.35 -5.94 8.63
CA ALA A 226 10.06 -5.06 7.51
C ALA A 226 10.25 -3.56 7.81
N GLY A 227 10.07 -3.14 9.08
CA GLY A 227 10.20 -1.75 9.47
C GLY A 227 9.45 -1.40 10.75
N VAL A 228 9.14 -0.10 10.88
CA VAL A 228 8.41 0.48 12.00
C VAL A 228 7.25 1.35 11.51
N ALA A 229 6.28 1.60 12.39
CA ALA A 229 5.14 2.46 12.11
C ALA A 229 5.05 3.62 13.10
N LEU A 230 4.66 4.79 12.59
CA LEU A 230 4.14 5.92 13.37
C LEU A 230 2.64 5.98 13.13
N ILE A 231 1.85 6.07 14.21
CA ILE A 231 0.41 6.26 14.18
C ILE A 231 0.08 7.57 14.87
N GLY A 232 -0.65 8.43 14.20
CA GLY A 232 -1.11 9.73 14.72
C GLY A 232 -2.60 9.93 14.54
N ASP A 233 -3.13 10.95 15.21
CA ASP A 233 -4.51 11.41 15.07
C ASP A 233 -4.67 12.19 13.75
N ALA A 234 -5.54 11.76 12.88
CA ALA A 234 -5.76 12.38 11.57
C ALA A 234 -6.42 13.78 11.68
N SER A 235 -7.05 14.10 12.82
CA SER A 235 -7.73 15.37 13.03
C SER A 235 -6.81 16.49 13.52
N LYS A 236 -5.56 16.16 13.89
CA LYS A 236 -4.58 17.10 14.48
C LYS A 236 -3.44 17.48 13.56
#